data_f9b24e1a7b68800af5629bf50091ff7f
#
_entry.id   f9b24e1a7b68800af5629bf50091ff7f
#
_cell.length_a   1.000
_cell.length_b   1.000
_cell.length_c   1.000
_cell.angle_alpha   90.00
_cell.angle_beta   90.00
_cell.angle_gamma   90.00
#
_symmetry.space_group_name_H-M   'P 1'
#
loop_
_entity.id
_entity.type
_entity.pdbx_description
1 polymer ?
#
loop_
_entity_poly.entity_id
_entity_poly.type
_entity_poly.pdbx_seq_one_letter_code
_entity_poly.pdbx_strand_id
1 'polypeptide(L)'
;MVTDAWRPQVNGVVHTLERLTETLKSFDVAVDFLTPNIFRTLPLPTYPDIRLALTTPGHVARLIDAYKADHIHIVTEGPLGIMARRYCRNAGRPFTTSYHTRFPEYLSARLPVPESWAYRWLRDFHNSGQGTLVATQSLADDLSARGFNKLRPWTRGVDTDHFRPDKRKDLGLPGPVFLCVGRVAIEKNLSAFLDLDLPGSKVIVGEGPELAKLKSRYPNAHFLGHRPNDELAEIYASADVFVFPSRTDTFGNVIIEALASGTPVAAYPVTGPIDIVGDGFGGAVSNDLREAALAALGVDRAQARERAMRYSWKACAEMFLDTVEEALGRTRKLAA
;
A
#
# COMPACT_ATOMS: atom_id res chain seq x y z
N MET A 1 5.32 -16.49 6.01
CA MET A 1 5.50 -15.38 5.05
C MET A 1 6.95 -14.96 5.00
N VAL A 2 7.49 -14.64 3.79
CA VAL A 2 8.87 -14.18 3.59
C VAL A 2 8.84 -12.75 3.08
N THR A 3 9.49 -11.83 3.77
CA THR A 3 9.48 -10.41 3.42
C THR A 3 10.80 -9.72 3.73
N ASP A 4 11.24 -8.82 2.85
CA ASP A 4 12.36 -7.90 3.09
C ASP A 4 11.88 -6.56 3.69
N ALA A 5 10.58 -6.29 3.65
CA ALA A 5 9.94 -5.13 4.27
C ALA A 5 9.42 -5.49 5.66
N TRP A 6 10.08 -4.99 6.71
CA TRP A 6 9.71 -5.23 8.10
C TRP A 6 10.14 -4.08 9.01
N ARG A 7 9.70 -4.09 10.27
CA ARG A 7 10.11 -3.08 11.26
C ARG A 7 11.65 -2.93 11.32
N PRO A 8 12.18 -1.73 11.49
CA PRO A 8 11.52 -0.47 11.88
C PRO A 8 10.86 0.32 10.74
N GLN A 9 10.77 -0.21 9.53
CA GLN A 9 10.11 0.48 8.41
C GLN A 9 8.64 0.76 8.73
N VAL A 10 8.23 2.02 8.58
CA VAL A 10 6.83 2.44 8.64
C VAL A 10 6.34 2.62 7.20
N ASN A 11 5.69 1.61 6.66
CA ASN A 11 5.15 1.64 5.30
C ASN A 11 3.90 0.77 5.16
N GLY A 12 3.17 0.95 4.06
CA GLY A 12 1.90 0.26 3.81
C GLY A 12 2.00 -1.26 3.72
N VAL A 13 3.18 -1.82 3.38
CA VAL A 13 3.38 -3.28 3.31
C VAL A 13 3.41 -3.87 4.71
N VAL A 14 4.24 -3.30 5.61
CA VAL A 14 4.35 -3.75 7.00
C VAL A 14 2.99 -3.66 7.70
N HIS A 15 2.31 -2.51 7.57
CA HIS A 15 0.97 -2.33 8.14
C HIS A 15 -0.02 -3.37 7.62
N THR A 16 -0.03 -3.62 6.32
CA THR A 16 -0.92 -4.64 5.72
C THR A 16 -0.65 -6.03 6.27
N LEU A 17 0.62 -6.43 6.40
CA LEU A 17 0.99 -7.74 6.92
C LEU A 17 0.60 -7.92 8.39
N GLU A 18 0.80 -6.90 9.21
CA GLU A 18 0.42 -6.93 10.63
C GLU A 18 -1.09 -7.09 10.81
N ARG A 19 -1.89 -6.28 10.10
CA ARG A 19 -3.36 -6.34 10.17
C ARG A 19 -3.91 -7.63 9.54
N LEU A 20 -3.34 -8.08 8.42
CA LEU A 20 -3.69 -9.37 7.83
C LEU A 20 -3.43 -10.51 8.82
N THR A 21 -2.25 -10.55 9.45
CA THR A 21 -1.90 -11.59 10.42
C THR A 21 -2.84 -11.61 11.60
N GLU A 22 -3.20 -10.44 12.13
CA GLU A 22 -4.17 -10.33 13.22
C GLU A 22 -5.53 -10.89 12.81
N THR A 23 -5.99 -10.53 11.61
CA THR A 23 -7.27 -11.02 11.08
C THR A 23 -7.25 -12.51 10.80
N LEU A 24 -6.14 -13.06 10.30
CA LEU A 24 -5.98 -14.48 10.00
C LEU A 24 -6.12 -15.38 11.24
N LYS A 25 -5.85 -14.87 12.44
CA LYS A 25 -6.10 -15.60 13.69
C LYS A 25 -7.57 -15.99 13.86
N SER A 26 -8.50 -15.15 13.40
CA SER A 26 -9.94 -15.45 13.44
C SER A 26 -10.37 -16.57 12.48
N PHE A 27 -9.46 -16.98 11.59
CA PHE A 27 -9.64 -18.12 10.66
C PHE A 27 -8.80 -19.33 11.07
N ASP A 28 -8.29 -19.39 12.32
CA ASP A 28 -7.42 -20.44 12.84
C ASP A 28 -6.13 -20.63 12.02
N VAL A 29 -5.62 -19.57 11.43
CA VAL A 29 -4.39 -19.58 10.62
C VAL A 29 -3.24 -18.96 11.40
N ALA A 30 -2.21 -19.75 11.66
CA ALA A 30 -0.94 -19.27 12.21
C ALA A 30 -0.03 -18.73 11.11
N VAL A 31 0.61 -17.59 11.37
CA VAL A 31 1.54 -16.95 10.43
C VAL A 31 2.89 -16.76 11.08
N ASP A 32 3.91 -17.39 10.51
CA ASP A 32 5.30 -17.16 10.84
C ASP A 32 5.97 -16.25 9.80
N PHE A 33 6.92 -15.44 10.25
CA PHE A 33 7.62 -14.48 9.40
C PHE A 33 9.12 -14.79 9.32
N LEU A 34 9.62 -14.82 8.09
CA LEU A 34 11.05 -14.76 7.79
C LEU A 34 11.36 -13.36 7.29
N THR A 35 12.03 -12.58 8.14
CA THR A 35 12.28 -11.14 7.96
C THR A 35 13.76 -10.79 8.11
N PRO A 36 14.21 -9.61 7.70
CA PRO A 36 15.58 -9.18 7.89
C PRO A 36 16.05 -9.16 9.35
N ASN A 37 15.13 -9.01 10.32
CA ASN A 37 15.46 -8.83 11.72
C ASN A 37 16.15 -10.04 12.38
N ILE A 38 16.01 -11.25 11.81
CA ILE A 38 16.67 -12.45 12.30
C ILE A 38 18.08 -12.63 11.75
N PHE A 39 18.54 -11.71 10.91
CA PHE A 39 19.86 -11.75 10.26
C PHE A 39 20.70 -10.52 10.61
N ARG A 40 21.99 -10.58 10.33
CA ARG A 40 22.79 -9.37 10.17
C ARG A 40 22.32 -8.65 8.91
N THR A 41 22.26 -7.32 8.96
CA THR A 41 21.71 -6.53 7.85
C THR A 41 22.64 -5.39 7.45
N LEU A 42 22.56 -4.98 6.19
CA LEU A 42 23.11 -3.73 5.68
C LEU A 42 21.98 -2.76 5.31
N PRO A 43 22.15 -1.45 5.57
CA PRO A 43 21.21 -0.45 5.08
C PRO A 43 21.30 -0.32 3.56
N LEU A 44 20.16 -0.11 2.90
CA LEU A 44 20.14 0.26 1.50
C LEU A 44 20.66 1.72 1.37
N PRO A 45 21.65 2.02 0.52
CA PRO A 45 22.30 3.34 0.49
C PRO A 45 21.35 4.53 0.30
N THR A 46 20.29 4.38 -0.50
CA THR A 46 19.31 5.43 -0.77
C THR A 46 18.14 5.46 0.22
N TYR A 47 17.95 4.38 1.00
CA TYR A 47 16.89 4.22 1.99
C TYR A 47 17.43 3.43 3.19
N PRO A 48 18.11 4.09 4.15
CA PRO A 48 18.75 3.41 5.30
C PRO A 48 17.79 2.61 6.17
N ASP A 49 16.52 2.97 6.17
CA ASP A 49 15.45 2.25 6.89
C ASP A 49 15.17 0.88 6.26
N ILE A 50 15.48 0.68 4.98
CA ILE A 50 15.40 -0.61 4.31
C ILE A 50 16.66 -1.41 4.62
N ARG A 51 16.49 -2.50 5.35
CA ARG A 51 17.57 -3.36 5.81
C ARG A 51 17.65 -4.62 4.96
N LEU A 52 18.75 -4.81 4.25
CA LEU A 52 18.99 -6.00 3.44
C LEU A 52 19.64 -7.10 4.28
N ALA A 53 19.03 -8.28 4.33
CA ALA A 53 19.54 -9.41 5.08
C ALA A 53 20.85 -9.97 4.47
N LEU A 54 21.87 -10.14 5.30
CA LEU A 54 23.12 -10.83 4.94
C LEU A 54 22.99 -12.30 5.31
N THR A 55 22.64 -13.12 4.35
CA THR A 55 22.42 -14.55 4.56
C THR A 55 22.71 -15.36 3.29
N THR A 56 22.61 -16.67 3.37
CA THR A 56 22.84 -17.58 2.25
C THR A 56 21.55 -18.32 1.87
N PRO A 57 21.38 -18.76 0.62
CA PRO A 57 20.22 -19.56 0.21
C PRO A 57 20.03 -20.83 1.05
N GLY A 58 21.12 -21.50 1.45
CA GLY A 58 21.06 -22.70 2.30
C GLY A 58 20.61 -22.41 3.73
N HIS A 59 20.90 -21.22 4.27
CA HIS A 59 20.39 -20.82 5.58
C HIS A 59 18.90 -20.48 5.53
N VAL A 60 18.46 -19.74 4.50
CA VAL A 60 17.03 -19.46 4.27
C VAL A 60 16.22 -20.75 4.09
N ALA A 61 16.74 -21.71 3.30
CA ALA A 61 16.10 -23.02 3.11
C ALA A 61 15.89 -23.75 4.43
N ARG A 62 16.94 -23.86 5.27
CA ARG A 62 16.85 -24.51 6.60
C ARG A 62 15.82 -23.85 7.52
N LEU A 63 15.75 -22.53 7.50
CA LEU A 63 14.75 -21.80 8.29
C LEU A 63 13.33 -22.07 7.80
N ILE A 64 13.11 -22.05 6.49
CA ILE A 64 11.80 -22.37 5.91
C ILE A 64 11.38 -23.80 6.26
N ASP A 65 12.30 -24.76 6.19
CA ASP A 65 12.02 -26.16 6.58
C ASP A 65 11.69 -26.30 8.07
N ALA A 66 12.36 -25.50 8.92
CA ALA A 66 12.13 -25.52 10.37
C ALA A 66 10.73 -25.03 10.77
N TYR A 67 10.14 -24.12 10.01
CA TYR A 67 8.76 -23.66 10.23
C TYR A 67 7.70 -24.73 9.95
N LYS A 68 8.01 -25.74 9.13
CA LYS A 68 7.05 -26.78 8.72
C LYS A 68 5.72 -26.23 8.20
N ALA A 69 5.79 -25.05 7.54
CA ALA A 69 4.60 -24.36 7.08
C ALA A 69 3.88 -25.13 5.97
N ASP A 70 2.55 -25.12 5.98
CA ASP A 70 1.70 -25.71 4.94
C ASP A 70 1.87 -24.96 3.62
N HIS A 71 2.03 -23.63 3.68
CA HIS A 71 2.18 -22.75 2.52
C HIS A 71 3.27 -21.69 2.72
N ILE A 72 3.88 -21.29 1.63
CA ILE A 72 4.89 -20.22 1.60
C ILE A 72 4.34 -19.06 0.77
N HIS A 73 4.23 -17.89 1.40
CA HIS A 73 3.90 -16.65 0.71
C HIS A 73 5.11 -15.72 0.68
N ILE A 74 5.55 -15.32 -0.52
CA ILE A 74 6.68 -14.40 -0.72
C ILE A 74 6.12 -13.01 -0.97
N VAL A 75 6.30 -12.13 0.00
CA VAL A 75 5.70 -10.80 0.03
C VAL A 75 6.46 -9.79 -0.83
N THR A 76 7.78 -9.90 -0.85
CA THR A 76 8.66 -8.92 -1.53
C THR A 76 9.69 -9.62 -2.39
N GLU A 77 10.18 -8.90 -3.39
CA GLU A 77 11.12 -9.37 -4.40
C GLU A 77 12.60 -9.12 -4.01
N GLY A 78 12.85 -8.77 -2.75
CA GLY A 78 14.19 -8.52 -2.22
C GLY A 78 15.03 -9.81 -2.02
N PRO A 79 16.22 -9.69 -1.40
CA PRO A 79 17.13 -10.82 -1.22
C PRO A 79 16.50 -12.05 -0.57
N LEU A 80 15.70 -11.87 0.50
CA LEU A 80 15.01 -12.99 1.14
C LEU A 80 13.97 -13.62 0.23
N GLY A 81 13.16 -12.79 -0.47
CA GLY A 81 12.20 -13.28 -1.44
C GLY A 81 12.83 -14.08 -2.59
N ILE A 82 13.97 -13.60 -3.13
CA ILE A 82 14.73 -14.31 -4.17
C ILE A 82 15.20 -15.67 -3.67
N MET A 83 15.76 -15.74 -2.45
CA MET A 83 16.25 -16.99 -1.87
C MET A 83 15.10 -17.96 -1.57
N ALA A 84 13.99 -17.48 -1.04
CA ALA A 84 12.78 -18.29 -0.79
C ALA A 84 12.20 -18.83 -2.10
N ARG A 85 12.07 -17.99 -3.14
CA ARG A 85 11.64 -18.45 -4.48
C ARG A 85 12.55 -19.55 -5.02
N ARG A 86 13.87 -19.37 -4.92
CA ARG A 86 14.84 -20.39 -5.34
C ARG A 86 14.63 -21.71 -4.58
N TYR A 87 14.45 -21.63 -3.28
CA TYR A 87 14.15 -22.80 -2.45
C TYR A 87 12.87 -23.49 -2.92
N CYS A 88 11.76 -22.77 -3.04
CA CYS A 88 10.47 -23.34 -3.43
C CYS A 88 10.55 -24.03 -4.80
N ARG A 89 11.21 -23.41 -5.79
CA ARG A 89 11.39 -24.00 -7.12
C ARG A 89 12.24 -25.29 -7.08
N ASN A 90 13.33 -25.30 -6.32
CA ASN A 90 14.23 -26.47 -6.23
C ASN A 90 13.56 -27.61 -5.47
N ALA A 91 12.76 -27.32 -4.47
CA ALA A 91 12.05 -28.30 -3.65
C ALA A 91 10.67 -28.71 -4.25
N GLY A 92 10.25 -28.15 -5.38
CA GLY A 92 8.94 -28.40 -5.97
C GLY A 92 7.76 -27.95 -5.08
N ARG A 93 8.00 -27.02 -4.14
CA ARG A 93 6.96 -26.50 -3.23
C ARG A 93 6.15 -25.40 -3.90
N PRO A 94 4.80 -25.48 -3.91
CA PRO A 94 3.96 -24.38 -4.37
C PRO A 94 4.13 -23.17 -3.45
N PHE A 95 4.06 -21.98 -4.03
CA PHE A 95 4.14 -20.72 -3.31
C PHE A 95 3.32 -19.64 -4.02
N THR A 96 2.93 -18.62 -3.28
CA THR A 96 2.27 -17.43 -3.80
C THR A 96 3.14 -16.19 -3.59
N THR A 97 2.85 -15.13 -4.32
CA THR A 97 3.57 -13.86 -4.22
C THR A 97 2.60 -12.69 -4.10
N SER A 98 3.10 -11.53 -3.69
CA SER A 98 2.36 -10.25 -3.75
C SER A 98 3.13 -9.21 -4.55
N TYR A 99 2.42 -8.43 -5.35
CA TYR A 99 2.96 -7.25 -6.02
C TYR A 99 2.54 -5.98 -5.26
N HIS A 100 3.46 -5.43 -4.48
CA HIS A 100 3.15 -4.30 -3.60
C HIS A 100 3.58 -2.94 -4.14
N THR A 101 4.64 -2.90 -4.94
CA THR A 101 5.29 -1.65 -5.33
C THR A 101 5.63 -1.68 -6.82
N ARG A 102 5.40 -0.57 -7.51
CA ARG A 102 5.86 -0.36 -8.89
C ARG A 102 7.38 -0.15 -8.91
N PHE A 103 8.10 -1.19 -8.51
CA PHE A 103 9.55 -1.19 -8.40
C PHE A 103 10.28 -0.78 -9.70
N PRO A 104 9.82 -1.17 -10.92
CA PRO A 104 10.46 -0.73 -12.15
C PRO A 104 10.50 0.78 -12.32
N GLU A 105 9.39 1.47 -12.02
CA GLU A 105 9.28 2.93 -12.11
C GLU A 105 10.19 3.62 -11.08
N TYR A 106 10.26 3.06 -9.85
CA TYR A 106 11.19 3.58 -8.84
C TYR A 106 12.66 3.37 -9.22
N LEU A 107 12.97 2.26 -9.86
CA LEU A 107 14.33 1.92 -10.28
C LEU A 107 14.77 2.82 -11.44
N SER A 108 13.94 2.97 -12.48
CA SER A 108 14.25 3.78 -13.66
C SER A 108 14.34 5.29 -13.34
N ALA A 109 13.58 5.76 -12.36
CA ALA A 109 13.67 7.15 -11.90
C ALA A 109 15.01 7.49 -11.21
N ARG A 110 15.78 6.47 -10.78
CA ARG A 110 17.02 6.65 -10.00
C ARG A 110 18.26 6.12 -10.68
N LEU A 111 18.11 5.12 -11.54
CA LEU A 111 19.22 4.46 -12.23
C LEU A 111 18.89 4.36 -13.73
N PRO A 112 19.90 4.42 -14.61
CA PRO A 112 19.71 4.30 -16.05
C PRO A 112 19.40 2.84 -16.46
N VAL A 113 18.37 2.25 -15.83
CA VAL A 113 17.91 0.90 -16.12
C VAL A 113 16.56 0.99 -16.83
N PRO A 114 16.42 0.42 -18.04
CA PRO A 114 15.14 0.40 -18.73
C PRO A 114 14.06 -0.33 -17.91
N GLU A 115 12.88 0.28 -17.76
CA GLU A 115 11.75 -0.33 -17.03
C GLU A 115 11.42 -1.73 -17.59
N SER A 116 11.55 -1.93 -18.90
CA SER A 116 11.27 -3.20 -19.56
C SER A 116 12.12 -4.37 -19.04
N TRP A 117 13.35 -4.11 -18.60
CA TRP A 117 14.21 -5.13 -18.01
C TRP A 117 13.77 -5.50 -16.60
N ALA A 118 13.44 -4.49 -15.81
CA ALA A 118 12.92 -4.69 -14.47
C ALA A 118 11.57 -5.43 -14.50
N TYR A 119 10.67 -5.05 -15.43
CA TYR A 119 9.41 -5.77 -15.63
C TYR A 119 9.61 -7.21 -16.10
N ARG A 120 10.57 -7.50 -16.97
CA ARG A 120 10.88 -8.87 -17.38
C ARG A 120 11.30 -9.73 -16.18
N TRP A 121 12.19 -9.20 -15.35
CA TRP A 121 12.66 -9.89 -14.18
C TRP A 121 11.53 -10.14 -13.16
N LEU A 122 10.72 -9.11 -12.86
CA LEU A 122 9.57 -9.23 -11.96
C LEU A 122 8.54 -10.24 -12.49
N ARG A 123 8.24 -10.19 -13.79
CA ARG A 123 7.34 -11.14 -14.41
C ARG A 123 7.83 -12.57 -14.23
N ASP A 124 9.10 -12.84 -14.47
CA ASP A 124 9.69 -14.18 -14.28
C ASP A 124 9.69 -14.59 -12.79
N PHE A 125 9.83 -13.62 -11.90
CA PHE A 125 9.73 -13.85 -10.47
C PHE A 125 8.31 -14.29 -10.08
N HIS A 126 7.30 -13.52 -10.40
CA HIS A 126 5.92 -13.76 -10.00
C HIS A 126 5.27 -14.93 -10.74
N ASN A 127 5.48 -15.04 -12.05
CA ASN A 127 4.90 -16.13 -12.85
C ASN A 127 5.41 -17.52 -12.46
N SER A 128 6.48 -17.61 -11.70
CA SER A 128 6.98 -18.90 -11.16
C SER A 128 6.18 -19.40 -9.94
N GLY A 129 5.35 -18.56 -9.33
CA GLY A 129 4.42 -18.92 -8.28
C GLY A 129 3.10 -19.50 -8.79
N GLN A 130 2.22 -19.89 -7.87
CA GLN A 130 0.87 -20.39 -8.20
C GLN A 130 -0.20 -19.31 -8.18
N GLY A 131 0.10 -18.13 -7.61
CA GLY A 131 -0.75 -16.95 -7.63
C GLY A 131 0.03 -15.70 -7.23
N THR A 132 -0.30 -14.57 -7.87
CA THR A 132 0.26 -13.26 -7.53
C THR A 132 -0.86 -12.34 -7.07
N LEU A 133 -0.82 -11.98 -5.81
CA LEU A 133 -1.79 -11.08 -5.18
C LEU A 133 -1.54 -9.63 -5.62
N VAL A 134 -2.56 -8.99 -6.15
CA VAL A 134 -2.53 -7.61 -6.65
C VAL A 134 -3.63 -6.77 -6.04
N ALA A 135 -3.32 -5.52 -5.72
CA ALA A 135 -4.18 -4.71 -4.86
C ALA A 135 -5.47 -4.20 -5.53
N THR A 136 -5.46 -4.02 -6.85
CA THR A 136 -6.59 -3.46 -7.62
C THR A 136 -6.73 -4.12 -8.97
N GLN A 137 -7.93 -4.00 -9.56
CA GLN A 137 -8.20 -4.55 -10.88
C GLN A 137 -7.40 -3.83 -11.97
N SER A 138 -7.33 -2.51 -11.92
CA SER A 138 -6.56 -1.73 -12.89
C SER A 138 -5.06 -2.08 -12.88
N LEU A 139 -4.51 -2.41 -11.69
CA LEU A 139 -3.14 -2.92 -11.59
C LEU A 139 -3.01 -4.33 -12.17
N ALA A 140 -4.00 -5.19 -11.94
CA ALA A 140 -4.02 -6.53 -12.54
C ALA A 140 -4.04 -6.46 -14.06
N ASP A 141 -4.84 -5.57 -14.63
CA ASP A 141 -4.95 -5.37 -16.08
C ASP A 141 -3.64 -4.85 -16.69
N ASP A 142 -3.00 -3.86 -16.04
CA ASP A 142 -1.69 -3.33 -16.46
C ASP A 142 -0.60 -4.41 -16.42
N LEU A 143 -0.54 -5.20 -15.35
CA LEU A 143 0.42 -6.30 -15.22
C LEU A 143 0.12 -7.43 -16.22
N SER A 144 -1.15 -7.74 -16.46
CA SER A 144 -1.57 -8.74 -17.44
C SER A 144 -1.12 -8.34 -18.86
N ALA A 145 -1.30 -7.06 -19.22
CA ALA A 145 -0.81 -6.52 -20.50
C ALA A 145 0.73 -6.63 -20.65
N ARG A 146 1.46 -6.68 -19.53
CA ARG A 146 2.92 -6.89 -19.49
C ARG A 146 3.32 -8.37 -19.42
N GLY A 147 2.35 -9.31 -19.49
CA GLY A 147 2.57 -10.76 -19.53
C GLY A 147 2.70 -11.43 -18.16
N PHE A 148 2.29 -10.76 -17.08
CA PHE A 148 2.08 -11.43 -15.80
C PHE A 148 0.85 -12.32 -15.88
N ASN A 149 0.89 -13.47 -15.23
CA ASN A 149 -0.22 -14.43 -15.20
C ASN A 149 -0.59 -14.80 -13.76
N LYS A 150 -1.66 -15.57 -13.60
CA LYS A 150 -2.15 -16.04 -12.29
C LYS A 150 -2.35 -14.87 -11.30
N LEU A 151 -2.73 -13.69 -11.79
CA LEU A 151 -3.03 -12.54 -10.96
C LEU A 151 -4.31 -12.79 -10.18
N ARG A 152 -4.29 -12.45 -8.88
CA ARG A 152 -5.42 -12.63 -7.96
C ARG A 152 -5.73 -11.30 -7.27
N PRO A 153 -6.97 -10.83 -7.33
CA PRO A 153 -7.38 -9.64 -6.60
C PRO A 153 -7.13 -9.82 -5.09
N TRP A 154 -6.57 -8.80 -4.47
CA TRP A 154 -6.33 -8.80 -3.04
C TRP A 154 -6.43 -7.38 -2.49
N THR A 155 -7.60 -6.99 -2.06
CA THR A 155 -7.87 -5.68 -1.49
C THR A 155 -7.08 -5.42 -0.20
N ARG A 156 -7.26 -4.22 0.35
CA ARG A 156 -6.81 -3.85 1.69
C ARG A 156 -8.02 -3.63 2.58
N GLY A 157 -7.78 -3.57 3.88
CA GLY A 157 -8.81 -3.23 4.82
C GLY A 157 -8.54 -1.90 5.51
N VAL A 158 -9.59 -1.29 6.01
CA VAL A 158 -9.54 -0.13 6.89
C VAL A 158 -10.33 -0.42 8.17
N ASP A 159 -9.87 0.14 9.27
CA ASP A 159 -10.56 0.08 10.56
C ASP A 159 -11.62 1.20 10.60
N THR A 160 -12.85 0.84 10.23
CA THR A 160 -13.97 1.79 10.14
C THR A 160 -14.51 2.21 11.51
N ASP A 161 -14.15 1.51 12.59
CA ASP A 161 -14.49 1.90 13.95
C ASP A 161 -13.49 2.94 14.49
N HIS A 162 -12.27 2.88 13.97
CA HIS A 162 -11.23 3.84 14.29
C HIS A 162 -11.33 5.11 13.41
N PHE A 163 -11.40 4.95 12.08
CA PHE A 163 -11.56 6.03 11.12
C PHE A 163 -13.06 6.27 10.87
N ARG A 164 -13.62 7.34 11.45
CA ARG A 164 -15.05 7.63 11.38
C ARG A 164 -15.35 9.13 11.42
N PRO A 165 -16.48 9.58 10.80
CA PRO A 165 -16.77 11.01 10.62
C PRO A 165 -17.05 11.79 11.91
N ASP A 166 -17.54 11.12 12.96
CA ASP A 166 -17.88 11.75 14.24
C ASP A 166 -16.64 12.18 15.05
N LYS A 167 -15.43 11.80 14.63
CA LYS A 167 -14.18 12.32 15.17
C LYS A 167 -13.82 13.73 14.66
N ARG A 168 -14.68 14.35 13.85
CA ARG A 168 -14.47 15.69 13.31
C ARG A 168 -14.31 16.72 14.43
N LYS A 169 -13.24 17.52 14.33
CA LYS A 169 -12.92 18.64 15.23
C LYS A 169 -12.60 19.90 14.43
N ASP A 170 -12.66 21.04 15.08
CA ASP A 170 -12.11 22.26 14.50
C ASP A 170 -10.57 22.21 14.53
N LEU A 171 -9.94 22.34 13.38
CA LEU A 171 -8.48 22.39 13.26
C LEU A 171 -7.91 23.80 13.50
N GLY A 172 -8.75 24.80 13.69
CA GLY A 172 -8.34 26.21 13.84
C GLY A 172 -7.74 26.79 12.56
N LEU A 173 -8.06 26.23 11.40
CA LEU A 173 -7.52 26.65 10.09
C LEU A 173 -8.63 27.21 9.19
N PRO A 174 -8.32 28.21 8.34
CA PRO A 174 -9.27 28.68 7.34
C PRO A 174 -9.72 27.53 6.43
N GLY A 175 -11.04 27.34 6.33
CA GLY A 175 -11.60 26.34 5.42
C GLY A 175 -11.74 26.83 3.98
N PRO A 176 -11.94 25.93 3.00
CA PRO A 176 -11.89 24.48 3.17
C PRO A 176 -10.48 23.95 3.45
N VAL A 177 -10.38 22.82 4.18
CA VAL A 177 -9.12 22.17 4.51
C VAL A 177 -8.83 21.04 3.52
N PHE A 178 -7.74 21.18 2.76
CA PHE A 178 -7.22 20.15 1.86
C PHE A 178 -6.07 19.42 2.54
N LEU A 179 -6.23 18.12 2.76
CA LEU A 179 -5.32 17.26 3.51
C LEU A 179 -4.55 16.31 2.59
N CYS A 180 -3.27 16.14 2.83
CA CYS A 180 -2.48 15.04 2.29
C CYS A 180 -1.75 14.33 3.43
N VAL A 181 -1.83 12.99 3.46
CA VAL A 181 -1.19 12.15 4.49
C VAL A 181 -0.25 11.16 3.82
N GLY A 182 0.94 10.99 4.37
CA GLY A 182 1.88 9.99 3.92
C GLY A 182 3.34 10.41 4.07
N ARG A 183 4.23 9.54 3.60
CA ARG A 183 5.66 9.83 3.59
C ARG A 183 5.96 11.06 2.74
N VAL A 184 6.74 11.98 3.27
CA VAL A 184 7.16 13.21 2.57
C VAL A 184 8.38 12.91 1.70
N ALA A 185 8.13 12.36 0.50
CA ALA A 185 9.16 11.87 -0.42
C ALA A 185 8.80 12.21 -1.88
N ILE A 186 9.80 12.15 -2.75
CA ILE A 186 9.66 12.56 -4.17
C ILE A 186 8.55 11.78 -4.88
N GLU A 187 8.45 10.48 -4.64
CA GLU A 187 7.45 9.60 -5.26
C GLU A 187 6.01 9.95 -4.88
N LYS A 188 5.80 10.68 -3.77
CA LYS A 188 4.48 11.14 -3.35
C LYS A 188 4.02 12.42 -4.04
N ASN A 189 4.89 13.05 -4.84
CA ASN A 189 4.55 14.16 -5.71
C ASN A 189 3.85 15.33 -5.00
N LEU A 190 4.23 15.61 -3.74
CA LEU A 190 3.57 16.62 -2.89
C LEU A 190 3.64 18.02 -3.49
N SER A 191 4.66 18.33 -4.28
CA SER A 191 4.74 19.62 -4.98
C SER A 191 3.55 19.86 -5.90
N ALA A 192 3.05 18.81 -6.58
CA ALA A 192 1.87 18.94 -7.43
C ALA A 192 0.60 19.34 -6.66
N PHE A 193 0.47 18.97 -5.39
CA PHE A 193 -0.60 19.44 -4.51
C PHE A 193 -0.32 20.84 -3.96
N LEU A 194 0.92 21.09 -3.55
CA LEU A 194 1.30 22.35 -2.91
C LEU A 194 1.31 23.53 -3.89
N ASP A 195 1.58 23.29 -5.17
CA ASP A 195 1.54 24.30 -6.24
C ASP A 195 0.11 24.69 -6.67
N LEU A 196 -0.94 23.91 -6.28
CA LEU A 196 -2.31 24.22 -6.66
C LEU A 196 -2.79 25.56 -6.06
N ASP A 197 -3.49 26.34 -6.85
CA ASP A 197 -4.25 27.48 -6.35
C ASP A 197 -5.62 26.98 -5.84
N LEU A 198 -5.72 26.79 -4.51
CA LEU A 198 -6.92 26.30 -3.83
C LEU A 198 -7.35 27.30 -2.76
N PRO A 199 -8.66 27.48 -2.54
CA PRO A 199 -9.15 28.27 -1.41
C PRO A 199 -8.85 27.56 -0.09
N GLY A 200 -8.65 28.32 1.00
CA GLY A 200 -8.47 27.76 2.34
C GLY A 200 -7.08 27.21 2.61
N SER A 201 -6.99 26.12 3.37
CA SER A 201 -5.74 25.64 3.94
C SER A 201 -5.26 24.32 3.34
N LYS A 202 -3.94 24.23 3.09
CA LYS A 202 -3.26 22.97 2.70
C LYS A 202 -2.54 22.39 3.90
N VAL A 203 -2.87 21.15 4.25
CA VAL A 203 -2.34 20.42 5.42
C VAL A 203 -1.61 19.17 4.96
N ILE A 204 -0.40 18.97 5.45
CA ILE A 204 0.41 17.78 5.20
C ILE A 204 0.69 17.07 6.53
N VAL A 205 0.37 15.78 6.62
CA VAL A 205 0.70 14.92 7.76
C VAL A 205 1.69 13.85 7.31
N GLY A 206 2.81 13.77 8.00
CA GLY A 206 3.86 12.79 7.74
C GLY A 206 5.25 13.37 7.77
N GLU A 207 6.23 12.49 7.66
CA GLU A 207 7.66 12.81 7.65
C GLU A 207 8.35 12.20 6.45
N GLY A 208 9.56 12.66 6.17
CA GLY A 208 10.38 12.10 5.10
C GLY A 208 11.46 13.06 4.59
N PRO A 209 12.27 12.57 3.64
CA PRO A 209 13.48 13.28 3.21
C PRO A 209 13.22 14.66 2.54
N GLU A 210 12.04 14.87 1.95
CA GLU A 210 11.70 16.12 1.29
C GLU A 210 11.08 17.18 2.24
N LEU A 211 10.82 16.84 3.53
CA LEU A 211 10.07 17.70 4.44
C LEU A 211 10.70 19.09 4.62
N ALA A 212 12.00 19.17 4.88
CA ALA A 212 12.69 20.44 5.12
C ALA A 212 12.64 21.34 3.87
N LYS A 213 12.86 20.76 2.70
CA LYS A 213 12.81 21.44 1.41
C LYS A 213 11.42 21.98 1.09
N LEU A 214 10.36 21.15 1.31
CA LEU A 214 8.99 21.56 1.06
C LEU A 214 8.51 22.63 2.04
N LYS A 215 8.86 22.54 3.32
CA LYS A 215 8.55 23.60 4.31
C LYS A 215 9.15 24.94 3.91
N SER A 216 10.38 24.94 3.44
CA SER A 216 11.05 26.19 2.97
C SER A 216 10.40 26.77 1.72
N ARG A 217 9.97 25.90 0.80
CA ARG A 217 9.36 26.32 -0.48
C ARG A 217 7.91 26.77 -0.33
N TYR A 218 7.16 26.20 0.62
CA TYR A 218 5.73 26.43 0.80
C TYR A 218 5.41 26.87 2.25
N PRO A 219 5.82 28.09 2.65
CA PRO A 219 5.68 28.57 4.04
C PRO A 219 4.22 28.74 4.48
N ASN A 220 3.28 28.86 3.54
CA ASN A 220 1.85 29.00 3.83
C ASN A 220 1.13 27.66 3.99
N ALA A 221 1.79 26.51 3.77
CA ALA A 221 1.22 25.19 3.98
C ALA A 221 1.50 24.70 5.41
N HIS A 222 0.56 23.96 5.98
CA HIS A 222 0.64 23.47 7.36
C HIS A 222 1.22 22.05 7.38
N PHE A 223 2.47 21.92 7.82
CA PHE A 223 3.15 20.64 7.96
C PHE A 223 3.10 20.18 9.41
N LEU A 224 2.26 19.19 9.71
CA LEU A 224 2.02 18.72 11.07
C LEU A 224 3.03 17.65 11.56
N GLY A 225 3.87 17.12 10.64
CA GLY A 225 4.77 16.01 10.98
C GLY A 225 4.02 14.69 11.14
N HIS A 226 4.66 13.70 11.75
CA HIS A 226 4.02 12.43 12.10
C HIS A 226 2.96 12.64 13.19
N ARG A 227 1.81 11.98 13.05
CA ARG A 227 0.73 12.00 14.03
C ARG A 227 0.37 10.58 14.47
N PRO A 228 0.10 10.37 15.78
CA PRO A 228 -0.44 9.11 16.27
C PRO A 228 -1.80 8.79 15.62
N ASN A 229 -2.15 7.50 15.57
CA ASN A 229 -3.37 7.05 14.89
C ASN A 229 -4.65 7.77 15.35
N ASP A 230 -4.82 8.05 16.64
CA ASP A 230 -6.02 8.74 17.14
C ASP A 230 -6.12 10.18 16.63
N GLU A 231 -5.02 10.95 16.70
CA GLU A 231 -4.96 12.30 16.15
C GLU A 231 -5.12 12.27 14.62
N LEU A 232 -4.54 11.28 13.97
CA LEU A 232 -4.65 11.10 12.52
C LEU A 232 -6.10 10.89 12.09
N ALA A 233 -6.87 10.07 12.81
CA ALA A 233 -8.28 9.85 12.55
C ALA A 233 -9.12 11.15 12.72
N GLU A 234 -8.79 11.96 13.72
CA GLU A 234 -9.40 13.28 13.94
C GLU A 234 -9.08 14.23 12.78
N ILE A 235 -7.83 14.27 12.32
CA ILE A 235 -7.39 15.12 11.21
C ILE A 235 -8.08 14.71 9.91
N TYR A 236 -8.17 13.41 9.61
CA TYR A 236 -8.92 12.92 8.44
C TYR A 236 -10.38 13.38 8.50
N ALA A 237 -11.07 13.12 9.61
CA ALA A 237 -12.48 13.48 9.76
C ALA A 237 -12.72 14.99 9.66
N SER A 238 -11.72 15.80 10.02
CA SER A 238 -11.81 17.26 10.06
C SER A 238 -11.50 17.94 8.73
N ALA A 239 -10.81 17.24 7.81
CA ALA A 239 -10.56 17.76 6.48
C ALA A 239 -11.82 17.78 5.61
N ASP A 240 -11.86 18.69 4.63
CA ASP A 240 -12.96 18.79 3.67
C ASP A 240 -12.66 17.96 2.41
N VAL A 241 -11.39 17.88 1.99
CA VAL A 241 -10.94 17.05 0.88
C VAL A 241 -9.60 16.40 1.23
N PHE A 242 -9.46 15.12 0.96
CA PHE A 242 -8.18 14.43 0.96
C PHE A 242 -7.57 14.44 -0.43
N VAL A 243 -6.42 15.08 -0.60
CA VAL A 243 -5.71 15.18 -1.88
C VAL A 243 -4.62 14.12 -1.96
N PHE A 244 -4.69 13.25 -2.96
CA PHE A 244 -3.73 12.19 -3.20
C PHE A 244 -2.96 12.43 -4.51
N PRO A 245 -1.81 13.14 -4.45
CA PRO A 245 -1.08 13.58 -5.65
C PRO A 245 -0.14 12.52 -6.23
N SER A 246 -0.01 11.35 -5.61
CA SER A 246 0.87 10.28 -6.07
C SER A 246 0.39 9.68 -7.40
N ARG A 247 1.36 9.30 -8.26
CA ARG A 247 1.10 8.65 -9.56
C ARG A 247 1.57 7.20 -9.61
N THR A 248 2.24 6.72 -8.58
CA THR A 248 2.97 5.43 -8.61
C THR A 248 2.55 4.46 -7.51
N ASP A 249 1.60 4.82 -6.66
CA ASP A 249 1.07 3.91 -5.64
C ASP A 249 0.23 2.80 -6.29
N THR A 250 0.32 1.60 -5.74
CA THR A 250 -0.44 0.43 -6.21
C THR A 250 -1.85 0.36 -5.62
N PHE A 251 -2.09 1.03 -4.49
CA PHE A 251 -3.38 1.09 -3.81
C PHE A 251 -3.61 2.46 -3.14
N GLY A 252 -2.88 2.76 -2.07
CA GLY A 252 -3.06 3.96 -1.25
C GLY A 252 -3.98 3.71 -0.04
N ASN A 253 -3.48 3.04 1.00
CA ASN A 253 -4.24 2.80 2.23
C ASN A 253 -4.83 4.08 2.82
N VAL A 254 -4.10 5.19 2.74
CA VAL A 254 -4.53 6.53 3.17
C VAL A 254 -5.81 7.02 2.47
N ILE A 255 -6.11 6.52 1.27
CA ILE A 255 -7.35 6.83 0.54
C ILE A 255 -8.55 6.22 1.27
N ILE A 256 -8.47 4.93 1.62
CA ILE A 256 -9.58 4.26 2.33
C ILE A 256 -9.72 4.74 3.78
N GLU A 257 -8.64 5.22 4.41
CA GLU A 257 -8.68 5.88 5.73
C GLU A 257 -9.44 7.23 5.64
N ALA A 258 -9.15 8.04 4.62
CA ALA A 258 -9.86 9.30 4.36
C ALA A 258 -11.35 9.03 4.10
N LEU A 259 -11.66 8.10 3.19
CA LEU A 259 -13.04 7.71 2.88
C LEU A 259 -13.79 7.19 4.11
N ALA A 260 -13.17 6.35 4.94
CA ALA A 260 -13.74 5.85 6.18
C ALA A 260 -14.07 6.97 7.17
N SER A 261 -13.26 8.02 7.19
CA SER A 261 -13.51 9.24 7.96
C SER A 261 -14.55 10.16 7.33
N GLY A 262 -15.18 9.74 6.23
CA GLY A 262 -16.14 10.51 5.47
C GLY A 262 -15.50 11.68 4.71
N THR A 263 -14.22 11.64 4.42
CA THR A 263 -13.53 12.71 3.71
C THR A 263 -13.35 12.33 2.24
N PRO A 264 -13.99 13.09 1.31
CA PRO A 264 -13.89 12.84 -0.11
C PRO A 264 -12.45 12.97 -0.61
N VAL A 265 -12.12 12.21 -1.66
CA VAL A 265 -10.77 12.10 -2.19
C VAL A 265 -10.64 12.80 -3.54
N ALA A 266 -9.56 13.53 -3.73
CA ALA A 266 -9.15 14.08 -5.01
C ALA A 266 -7.83 13.43 -5.45
N ALA A 267 -7.78 12.86 -6.65
CA ALA A 267 -6.60 12.14 -7.12
C ALA A 267 -6.42 12.20 -8.64
N TYR A 268 -5.24 11.79 -9.11
CA TYR A 268 -5.04 11.48 -10.52
C TYR A 268 -5.71 10.16 -10.91
N PRO A 269 -6.14 9.98 -12.18
CA PRO A 269 -6.75 8.75 -12.68
C PRO A 269 -5.69 7.66 -12.95
N VAL A 270 -5.00 7.23 -11.90
CA VAL A 270 -3.97 6.19 -11.92
C VAL A 270 -4.45 4.96 -11.15
N THR A 271 -3.74 3.83 -11.30
CA THR A 271 -4.01 2.60 -10.54
C THR A 271 -4.07 2.88 -9.04
N GLY A 272 -4.98 2.25 -8.33
CA GLY A 272 -5.32 2.57 -6.96
C GLY A 272 -6.48 3.56 -6.88
N PRO A 273 -6.25 4.87 -7.02
CA PRO A 273 -7.32 5.86 -7.01
C PRO A 273 -8.51 5.56 -7.92
N ILE A 274 -8.25 5.14 -9.17
CA ILE A 274 -9.35 4.87 -10.13
C ILE A 274 -10.28 3.73 -9.66
N ASP A 275 -9.73 2.73 -8.98
CA ASP A 275 -10.50 1.59 -8.45
C ASP A 275 -11.20 1.93 -7.13
N ILE A 276 -10.55 2.74 -6.29
CA ILE A 276 -11.01 3.02 -4.92
C ILE A 276 -12.02 4.17 -4.91
N VAL A 277 -11.69 5.29 -5.55
CA VAL A 277 -12.56 6.48 -5.60
C VAL A 277 -13.76 6.21 -6.51
N GLY A 278 -13.54 5.49 -7.61
CA GLY A 278 -14.59 5.03 -8.51
C GLY A 278 -15.23 6.16 -9.32
N ASP A 279 -16.54 6.04 -9.48
CA ASP A 279 -17.40 6.81 -10.36
C ASP A 279 -18.00 8.09 -9.73
N GLY A 280 -17.27 8.71 -8.80
CA GLY A 280 -17.68 9.96 -8.14
C GLY A 280 -18.24 9.79 -6.73
N PHE A 281 -18.56 8.58 -6.29
CA PHE A 281 -19.10 8.34 -4.94
C PHE A 281 -18.09 8.56 -3.81
N GLY A 282 -16.81 8.30 -4.06
CA GLY A 282 -15.75 8.48 -3.07
C GLY A 282 -14.99 9.81 -3.22
N GLY A 283 -15.26 10.59 -4.25
CA GLY A 283 -14.47 11.78 -4.57
C GLY A 283 -14.40 12.05 -6.06
N ALA A 284 -13.31 12.67 -6.52
CA ALA A 284 -13.09 12.98 -7.93
C ALA A 284 -11.68 12.58 -8.39
N VAL A 285 -11.59 12.08 -9.61
CA VAL A 285 -10.32 11.79 -10.29
C VAL A 285 -10.22 12.60 -11.58
N SER A 286 -9.12 13.31 -11.78
CA SER A 286 -8.85 14.08 -13.00
C SER A 286 -7.35 14.17 -13.28
N ASN A 287 -6.97 14.33 -14.55
CA ASN A 287 -5.61 14.67 -14.93
C ASN A 287 -5.22 16.10 -14.45
N ASP A 288 -6.20 16.96 -14.22
CA ASP A 288 -6.07 18.22 -13.50
C ASP A 288 -6.41 18.00 -12.03
N LEU A 289 -5.38 17.94 -11.17
CA LEU A 289 -5.56 17.71 -9.74
C LEU A 289 -6.33 18.85 -9.05
N ARG A 290 -6.25 20.09 -9.58
CA ARG A 290 -7.03 21.22 -9.07
C ARG A 290 -8.52 21.02 -9.33
N GLU A 291 -8.87 20.60 -10.55
CA GLU A 291 -10.25 20.27 -10.91
C GLU A 291 -10.78 19.15 -9.99
N ALA A 292 -10.01 18.07 -9.81
CA ALA A 292 -10.39 16.98 -8.88
C ALA A 292 -10.60 17.50 -7.45
N ALA A 293 -9.69 18.35 -6.94
CA ALA A 293 -9.77 18.87 -5.57
C ALA A 293 -11.01 19.76 -5.37
N LEU A 294 -11.36 20.60 -6.34
CA LEU A 294 -12.54 21.45 -6.27
C LEU A 294 -13.85 20.66 -6.44
N ALA A 295 -13.85 19.67 -7.33
CA ALA A 295 -15.01 18.79 -7.53
C ALA A 295 -15.29 17.94 -6.29
N ALA A 296 -14.26 17.45 -5.61
CA ALA A 296 -14.38 16.65 -4.40
C ALA A 296 -15.06 17.41 -3.24
N LEU A 297 -15.00 18.74 -3.19
CA LEU A 297 -15.73 19.56 -2.19
C LEU A 297 -17.24 19.37 -2.27
N GLY A 298 -17.78 19.02 -3.44
CA GLY A 298 -19.22 18.80 -3.65
C GLY A 298 -19.68 17.37 -3.35
N VAL A 299 -18.79 16.46 -3.01
CA VAL A 299 -19.12 15.04 -2.75
C VAL A 299 -19.67 14.88 -1.35
N ASP A 300 -20.77 14.13 -1.21
CA ASP A 300 -21.38 13.84 0.08
C ASP A 300 -20.44 12.96 0.93
N ARG A 301 -20.17 13.40 2.14
CA ARG A 301 -19.31 12.69 3.11
C ARG A 301 -19.87 11.31 3.50
N ALA A 302 -21.20 11.14 3.52
CA ALA A 302 -21.81 9.84 3.80
C ALA A 302 -21.56 8.86 2.66
N GLN A 303 -21.62 9.30 1.41
CA GLN A 303 -21.27 8.48 0.24
C GLN A 303 -19.79 8.09 0.24
N ALA A 304 -18.91 9.04 0.57
CA ALA A 304 -17.49 8.75 0.72
C ALA A 304 -17.25 7.64 1.76
N ARG A 305 -17.91 7.71 2.92
CA ARG A 305 -17.80 6.66 3.94
C ARG A 305 -18.38 5.32 3.46
N GLU A 306 -19.54 5.32 2.81
CA GLU A 306 -20.14 4.09 2.27
C GLU A 306 -19.18 3.36 1.32
N ARG A 307 -18.44 4.12 0.52
CA ARG A 307 -17.40 3.55 -0.36
C ARG A 307 -16.34 2.81 0.44
N ALA A 308 -15.89 3.35 1.58
CA ALA A 308 -14.90 2.72 2.44
C ALA A 308 -15.38 1.42 3.09
N MET A 309 -16.68 1.27 3.35
CA MET A 309 -17.25 0.07 3.98
C MET A 309 -17.05 -1.21 3.14
N ARG A 310 -16.69 -1.07 1.86
CA ARG A 310 -16.34 -2.20 0.99
C ARG A 310 -14.94 -2.76 1.28
N TYR A 311 -14.12 -2.05 2.05
CA TYR A 311 -12.74 -2.39 2.34
C TYR A 311 -12.59 -2.89 3.78
N SER A 312 -12.85 -4.18 4.01
CA SER A 312 -12.71 -4.78 5.34
C SER A 312 -11.46 -5.67 5.43
N TRP A 313 -10.86 -5.73 6.61
CA TRP A 313 -9.73 -6.65 6.87
C TRP A 313 -10.17 -8.11 6.76
N LYS A 314 -11.44 -8.42 7.09
CA LYS A 314 -12.02 -9.75 6.91
C LYS A 314 -12.01 -10.16 5.43
N ALA A 315 -12.54 -9.32 4.53
CA ALA A 315 -12.51 -9.58 3.09
C ALA A 315 -11.08 -9.68 2.54
N CYS A 316 -10.15 -8.84 3.04
CA CYS A 316 -8.73 -8.93 2.70
C CYS A 316 -8.14 -10.30 3.08
N ALA A 317 -8.43 -10.82 4.28
CA ALA A 317 -7.97 -12.11 4.75
C ALA A 317 -8.60 -13.27 3.96
N GLU A 318 -9.90 -13.19 3.65
CA GLU A 318 -10.61 -14.19 2.84
C GLU A 318 -10.00 -14.33 1.45
N MET A 319 -9.77 -13.22 0.74
CA MET A 319 -9.11 -13.22 -0.59
C MET A 319 -7.70 -13.79 -0.54
N PHE A 320 -6.96 -13.50 0.53
CA PHE A 320 -5.64 -14.08 0.74
C PHE A 320 -5.72 -15.60 0.90
N LEU A 321 -6.62 -16.09 1.75
CA LEU A 321 -6.80 -17.52 2.01
C LEU A 321 -7.29 -18.26 0.76
N ASP A 322 -8.22 -17.69 0.00
CA ASP A 322 -8.70 -18.29 -1.25
C ASP A 322 -7.55 -18.51 -2.24
N THR A 323 -6.63 -17.55 -2.34
CA THR A 323 -5.43 -17.69 -3.18
C THR A 323 -4.48 -18.76 -2.65
N VAL A 324 -4.31 -18.89 -1.33
CA VAL A 324 -3.48 -19.92 -0.70
C VAL A 324 -4.06 -21.30 -0.92
N GLU A 325 -5.36 -21.48 -0.69
CA GLU A 325 -6.06 -22.76 -0.88
C GLU A 325 -6.03 -23.22 -2.34
N GLU A 326 -6.26 -22.28 -3.29
CA GLU A 326 -6.11 -22.57 -4.72
C GLU A 326 -4.68 -23.03 -5.05
N ALA A 327 -3.66 -22.38 -4.50
CA ALA A 327 -2.26 -22.75 -4.70
C ALA A 327 -1.93 -24.13 -4.13
N LEU A 328 -2.64 -24.58 -3.10
CA LEU A 328 -2.53 -25.90 -2.49
C LEU A 328 -3.40 -26.97 -3.20
N GLY A 329 -4.14 -26.59 -4.25
CA GLY A 329 -5.08 -27.51 -4.93
C GLY A 329 -6.30 -27.87 -4.08
N ARG A 330 -6.66 -27.04 -3.10
CA ARG A 330 -7.81 -27.21 -2.21
C ARG A 330 -8.92 -26.25 -2.59
N THR A 331 -10.17 -26.67 -2.48
CA THR A 331 -11.33 -25.76 -2.61
C THR A 331 -11.80 -25.40 -1.21
N ARG A 332 -11.73 -24.14 -0.85
CA ARG A 332 -12.27 -23.66 0.42
C ARG A 332 -13.79 -23.82 0.38
N LYS A 333 -14.34 -24.64 1.29
CA LYS A 333 -15.78 -24.63 1.56
C LYS A 333 -16.05 -23.33 2.30
N LEU A 334 -16.73 -22.37 1.64
CA LEU A 334 -17.28 -21.21 2.32
C LEU A 334 -18.12 -21.73 3.49
N ALA A 335 -17.76 -21.37 4.71
CA ALA A 335 -18.62 -21.57 5.85
C ALA A 335 -19.89 -20.74 5.62
N ALA A 336 -21.03 -21.43 5.56
CA ALA A 336 -22.35 -20.87 5.35
C ALA A 336 -22.75 -19.95 6.52
#